data_426fd64cc98d4a00b1ed943693dded3e
#
_entry.id   426fd64cc98d4a00b1ed943693dded3e
#
_cell.length_a   1.000
_cell.length_b   1.000
_cell.length_c   1.000
_cell.angle_alpha   90.00
_cell.angle_beta   90.00
_cell.angle_gamma   90.00
#
_symmetry.space_group_name_H-M   'P 1'
#
loop_
_entity.id
_entity.type
_entity.pdbx_description
1 polymer ?
#
loop_
_entity_poly.entity_id
_entity_poly.type
_entity_poly.pdbx_seq_one_letter_code
_entity_poly.pdbx_strand_id
1 'polypeptide(L)'
;MQASERSRILFMDVNRILTTCSSSCDFHNRLIRSLMYVLAGKNLMLTKKMDIITPKSLRERVMVYLSQESVKQGCRTVTVPFNRQQMADYLSVDRSALSAELSRMQRDGVISYEKNRFTIQ
;
A
#
# COMPACT_ATOMS: atom_id res chain seq x y z
N MET A 1 1.04 -16.23 -9.88
CA MET A 1 1.69 -14.93 -10.02
C MET A 1 1.80 -14.61 -11.49
N GLN A 2 1.20 -13.53 -11.96
CA GLN A 2 1.18 -13.18 -13.39
C GLN A 2 1.80 -11.78 -13.54
N ALA A 3 2.77 -11.64 -14.42
CA ALA A 3 3.37 -10.35 -14.74
C ALA A 3 2.44 -9.58 -15.68
N SER A 4 2.16 -8.32 -15.36
CA SER A 4 1.35 -7.42 -16.19
C SER A 4 2.13 -6.77 -17.32
N GLU A 5 3.47 -6.84 -17.26
CA GLU A 5 4.39 -6.26 -18.23
C GLU A 5 5.60 -7.17 -18.44
N ARG A 6 6.37 -6.91 -19.50
CA ARG A 6 7.61 -7.62 -19.78
C ARG A 6 8.61 -7.41 -18.63
N SER A 7 8.88 -8.47 -17.86
CA SER A 7 9.66 -8.40 -16.64
C SER A 7 10.88 -9.31 -16.71
N ARG A 8 11.97 -8.90 -16.05
CA ARG A 8 13.12 -9.78 -15.79
C ARG A 8 12.99 -10.33 -14.39
N ILE A 9 13.12 -11.64 -14.23
CA ILE A 9 13.01 -12.32 -12.96
C ILE A 9 14.35 -12.96 -12.63
N LEU A 10 14.84 -12.71 -11.41
CA LEU A 10 16.01 -13.36 -10.84
C LEU A 10 15.56 -14.28 -9.71
N PHE A 11 15.84 -15.57 -9.86
CA PHE A 11 15.65 -16.54 -8.80
C PHE A 11 16.96 -16.68 -8.02
N MET A 12 16.88 -16.54 -6.71
CA MET A 12 18.03 -16.67 -5.81
C MET A 12 17.75 -17.72 -4.74
N ASP A 13 18.69 -18.66 -4.58
CA ASP A 13 18.64 -19.62 -3.48
C ASP A 13 19.20 -18.95 -2.22
N VAL A 14 18.31 -18.71 -1.25
CA VAL A 14 18.66 -18.03 0.01
C VAL A 14 19.68 -18.84 0.80
N ASN A 15 19.59 -20.17 0.82
CA ASN A 15 20.55 -21.01 1.53
C ASN A 15 21.95 -20.88 0.95
N ARG A 16 22.07 -20.87 -0.37
CA ARG A 16 23.36 -20.64 -1.04
C ARG A 16 23.94 -19.27 -0.71
N ILE A 17 23.11 -18.22 -0.72
CA ILE A 17 23.55 -16.87 -0.39
C ILE A 17 24.09 -16.82 1.06
N LEU A 18 23.43 -17.51 1.98
CA LEU A 18 23.82 -17.48 3.40
C LEU A 18 25.03 -18.38 3.71
N THR A 19 25.29 -19.42 2.92
CA THR A 19 26.30 -20.44 3.21
C THR A 19 27.57 -20.36 2.33
N THR A 20 27.57 -19.57 1.27
CA THR A 20 28.64 -19.60 0.25
C THR A 20 29.95 -18.96 0.73
N CYS A 21 29.96 -18.20 1.83
CA CYS A 21 31.17 -17.55 2.33
C CYS A 21 31.39 -17.84 3.82
N SER A 22 32.45 -18.57 4.14
CA SER A 22 32.90 -18.80 5.52
C SER A 22 33.64 -17.62 6.15
N SER A 23 34.01 -16.63 5.36
CA SER A 23 34.61 -15.37 5.78
C SER A 23 33.75 -14.20 5.34
N SER A 24 33.57 -13.16 6.18
CA SER A 24 32.77 -11.97 5.92
C SER A 24 33.28 -11.21 4.69
N CYS A 25 32.83 -11.65 3.52
CA CYS A 25 33.06 -10.98 2.24
C CYS A 25 32.15 -9.74 2.16
N ASP A 26 32.73 -8.57 1.89
CA ASP A 26 31.99 -7.31 1.77
C ASP A 26 30.86 -7.38 0.74
N PHE A 27 31.06 -8.15 -0.32
CA PHE A 27 30.04 -8.35 -1.35
C PHE A 27 28.82 -9.09 -0.79
N HIS A 28 29.01 -10.19 -0.04
CA HIS A 28 27.92 -10.94 0.59
C HIS A 28 27.22 -10.13 1.67
N ASN A 29 27.97 -9.39 2.46
CA ASN A 29 27.39 -8.51 3.48
C ASN A 29 26.51 -7.42 2.85
N ARG A 30 26.94 -6.82 1.76
CA ARG A 30 26.14 -5.86 0.99
C ARG A 30 24.88 -6.51 0.40
N LEU A 31 25.00 -7.70 -0.17
CA LEU A 31 23.87 -8.42 -0.74
C LEU A 31 22.83 -8.76 0.33
N ILE A 32 23.27 -9.30 1.46
CA ILE A 32 22.40 -9.65 2.59
C ILE A 32 21.70 -8.41 3.13
N ARG A 33 22.42 -7.31 3.34
CA ARG A 33 21.83 -6.04 3.80
C ARG A 33 20.77 -5.53 2.80
N SER A 34 21.07 -5.56 1.52
CA SER A 34 20.13 -5.12 0.47
C SER A 34 18.86 -5.98 0.45
N LEU A 35 19.01 -7.30 0.57
CA LEU A 35 17.87 -8.21 0.67
C LEU A 35 17.03 -7.95 1.92
N MET A 36 17.66 -7.76 3.08
CA MET A 36 16.95 -7.42 4.31
C MET A 36 16.20 -6.09 4.20
N TYR A 37 16.79 -5.10 3.54
CA TYR A 37 16.15 -3.81 3.31
C TYR A 37 14.89 -3.95 2.45
N VAL A 38 14.99 -4.72 1.36
CA VAL A 38 13.86 -5.01 0.47
C VAL A 38 12.76 -5.77 1.22
N LEU A 39 13.11 -6.81 1.98
CA LEU A 39 12.16 -7.61 2.75
C LEU A 39 11.47 -6.78 3.83
N ALA A 40 12.22 -5.98 4.58
CA ALA A 40 11.65 -5.07 5.58
C ALA A 40 10.71 -4.05 4.96
N GLY A 41 11.08 -3.46 3.83
CA GLY A 41 10.22 -2.54 3.08
C GLY A 41 8.92 -3.19 2.60
N LYS A 42 9.01 -4.42 2.06
CA LYS A 42 7.82 -5.19 1.65
C LYS A 42 6.93 -5.54 2.84
N ASN A 43 7.52 -5.93 3.98
CA ASN A 43 6.77 -6.23 5.19
C ASN A 43 6.01 -5.00 5.70
N LEU A 44 6.65 -3.83 5.75
CA LEU A 44 5.99 -2.58 6.11
C LEU A 44 4.83 -2.22 5.16
N MET A 45 5.00 -2.43 3.86
CA MET A 45 3.91 -2.21 2.88
C MET A 45 2.73 -3.14 3.14
N LEU A 46 2.99 -4.42 3.40
CA LEU A 46 1.94 -5.40 3.69
C LEU A 46 1.23 -5.06 5.01
N THR A 47 1.96 -4.69 6.06
CA THR A 47 1.38 -4.27 7.33
C THR A 47 0.46 -3.06 7.15
N LYS A 48 0.91 -2.02 6.45
CA LYS A 48 0.07 -0.85 6.15
C LYS A 48 -1.18 -1.20 5.38
N LYS A 49 -1.09 -2.15 4.43
CA LYS A 49 -2.27 -2.62 3.70
C LYS A 49 -3.23 -3.39 4.62
N MET A 50 -2.71 -4.20 5.53
CA MET A 50 -3.54 -4.89 6.52
C MET A 50 -4.26 -3.90 7.43
N ASP A 51 -3.60 -2.85 7.88
CA ASP A 51 -4.22 -1.79 8.70
C ASP A 51 -5.41 -1.13 7.99
N ILE A 52 -5.36 -1.03 6.65
CA ILE A 52 -6.46 -0.46 5.87
C ILE A 52 -7.64 -1.43 5.72
N ILE A 53 -7.38 -2.74 5.52
CA ILE A 53 -8.43 -3.72 5.23
C ILE A 53 -8.98 -4.42 6.47
N THR A 54 -8.28 -4.35 7.60
CA THR A 54 -8.69 -4.96 8.89
C THR A 54 -9.92 -4.30 9.52
N PRO A 55 -10.14 -2.95 9.43
CA PRO A 55 -11.33 -2.34 9.99
C PRO A 55 -12.62 -2.97 9.45
N LYS A 56 -13.62 -3.15 10.33
CA LYS A 56 -14.87 -3.86 10.00
C LYS A 56 -15.76 -3.07 9.04
N SER A 57 -15.77 -1.74 9.15
CA SER A 57 -16.61 -0.90 8.31
C SER A 57 -15.85 -0.32 7.13
N LEU A 58 -16.54 -0.17 6.00
CA LEU A 58 -15.99 0.46 4.80
C LEU A 58 -15.61 1.93 5.08
N ARG A 59 -16.40 2.63 5.89
CA ARG A 59 -16.13 4.01 6.33
C ARG A 59 -14.77 4.11 7.03
N GLU A 60 -14.49 3.22 7.99
CA GLU A 60 -13.21 3.17 8.69
C GLU A 60 -12.05 2.89 7.74
N ARG A 61 -12.21 1.93 6.81
CA ARG A 61 -11.18 1.63 5.80
C ARG A 61 -10.83 2.84 4.95
N VAL A 62 -11.84 3.57 4.48
CA VAL A 62 -11.66 4.81 3.72
C VAL A 62 -10.95 5.86 4.56
N MET A 63 -11.36 6.07 5.81
CA MET A 63 -10.75 7.07 6.70
C MET A 63 -9.30 6.75 7.02
N VAL A 64 -8.98 5.48 7.34
CA VAL A 64 -7.59 5.04 7.59
C VAL A 64 -6.73 5.28 6.34
N TYR A 65 -7.22 4.92 5.17
CA TYR A 65 -6.51 5.13 3.91
C TYR A 65 -6.25 6.62 3.64
N LEU A 66 -7.28 7.46 3.72
CA LEU A 66 -7.15 8.91 3.50
C LEU A 66 -6.24 9.57 4.53
N SER A 67 -6.30 9.13 5.80
CA SER A 67 -5.40 9.62 6.86
C SER A 67 -3.94 9.27 6.57
N GLN A 68 -3.66 8.06 6.12
CA GLN A 68 -2.30 7.66 5.72
C GLN A 68 -1.77 8.48 4.55
N GLU A 69 -2.62 8.74 3.54
CA GLU A 69 -2.25 9.59 2.41
C GLU A 69 -2.06 11.05 2.83
N SER A 70 -2.89 11.54 3.77
CA SER A 70 -2.74 12.89 4.36
C SER A 70 -1.40 13.06 5.05
N VAL A 71 -0.98 12.08 5.84
CA VAL A 71 0.34 12.08 6.51
C VAL A 71 1.47 12.07 5.48
N LYS A 72 1.37 11.26 4.41
CA LYS A 72 2.37 11.21 3.35
C LYS A 72 2.52 12.52 2.59
N GLN A 73 1.40 13.16 2.28
CA GLN A 73 1.37 14.38 1.48
C GLN A 73 1.51 15.65 2.34
N GLY A 74 1.44 15.52 3.67
CA GLY A 74 1.58 16.62 4.60
C GLY A 74 0.42 17.63 4.54
N CYS A 75 -0.74 17.25 3.99
CA CYS A 75 -1.89 18.12 3.85
C CYS A 75 -3.23 17.40 4.07
N ARG A 76 -4.24 18.18 4.47
CA ARG A 76 -5.60 17.65 4.66
C ARG A 76 -6.31 17.32 3.36
N THR A 77 -5.89 17.92 2.25
CA THR A 77 -6.41 17.63 0.92
C THR A 77 -5.45 16.69 0.22
N VAL A 78 -5.86 15.44 0.05
CA VAL A 78 -5.04 14.39 -0.54
C VAL A 78 -5.46 14.10 -1.98
N THR A 79 -4.50 13.87 -2.84
CA THR A 79 -4.75 13.37 -4.19
C THR A 79 -4.48 11.87 -4.22
N VAL A 80 -5.52 11.10 -4.49
CA VAL A 80 -5.44 9.64 -4.56
C VAL A 80 -5.00 9.23 -5.98
N PRO A 81 -3.93 8.43 -6.12
CA PRO A 81 -3.41 8.01 -7.44
C PRO A 81 -4.25 6.94 -8.13
N PHE A 82 -5.43 6.64 -7.60
CA PHE A 82 -6.31 5.59 -8.07
C PHE A 82 -7.57 6.16 -8.73
N ASN A 83 -8.03 5.52 -9.79
CA ASN A 83 -9.41 5.69 -10.22
C ASN A 83 -10.36 4.96 -9.24
N ARG A 84 -11.67 5.13 -9.43
CA ARG A 84 -12.67 4.58 -8.48
C ARG A 84 -12.65 3.04 -8.40
N GLN A 85 -12.37 2.35 -9.51
CA GLN A 85 -12.24 0.90 -9.52
C GLN A 85 -10.97 0.46 -8.78
N GLN A 86 -9.84 1.05 -9.10
CA GLN A 86 -8.57 0.75 -8.45
C GLN A 86 -8.60 1.00 -6.94
N MET A 87 -9.30 2.07 -6.51
CA MET A 87 -9.47 2.36 -5.08
C MET A 87 -10.35 1.28 -4.41
N ALA A 88 -11.40 0.82 -5.07
CA ALA A 88 -12.25 -0.25 -4.56
C ALA A 88 -11.46 -1.57 -4.43
N ASP A 89 -10.69 -1.92 -5.45
CA ASP A 89 -9.82 -3.11 -5.44
C ASP A 89 -8.76 -3.02 -4.33
N TYR A 90 -8.18 -1.83 -4.15
CA TYR A 90 -7.20 -1.60 -3.08
C TYR A 90 -7.79 -1.78 -1.69
N LEU A 91 -9.02 -1.29 -1.47
CA LEU A 91 -9.76 -1.39 -0.21
C LEU A 91 -10.46 -2.76 -0.05
N SER A 92 -10.39 -3.63 -1.05
CA SER A 92 -11.04 -4.95 -1.08
C SER A 92 -12.56 -4.87 -0.90
N VAL A 93 -13.20 -4.00 -1.68
CA VAL A 93 -14.66 -3.77 -1.69
C VAL A 93 -15.18 -3.59 -3.11
N ASP A 94 -16.49 -3.69 -3.27
CA ASP A 94 -17.14 -3.39 -4.55
C ASP A 94 -17.13 -1.89 -4.87
N ARG A 95 -16.93 -1.55 -6.13
CA ARG A 95 -16.94 -0.17 -6.60
C ARG A 95 -18.25 0.58 -6.27
N SER A 96 -19.39 -0.10 -6.40
CA SER A 96 -20.71 0.46 -6.09
C SER A 96 -20.84 0.77 -4.59
N ALA A 97 -20.41 -0.16 -3.73
CA ALA A 97 -20.39 0.02 -2.27
C ALA A 97 -19.48 1.18 -1.86
N LEU A 98 -18.28 1.27 -2.45
CA LEU A 98 -17.37 2.38 -2.21
C LEU A 98 -18.00 3.72 -2.61
N SER A 99 -18.60 3.81 -3.81
CA SER A 99 -19.20 5.04 -4.29
C SER A 99 -20.38 5.49 -3.42
N ALA A 100 -21.21 4.55 -2.98
CA ALA A 100 -22.31 4.81 -2.06
C ALA A 100 -21.82 5.34 -0.70
N GLU A 101 -20.78 4.72 -0.15
CA GLU A 101 -20.23 5.13 1.15
C GLU A 101 -19.54 6.50 1.08
N LEU A 102 -18.77 6.77 0.03
CA LEU A 102 -18.16 8.09 -0.16
C LEU A 102 -19.22 9.21 -0.27
N SER A 103 -20.34 8.94 -0.94
CA SER A 103 -21.45 9.88 -1.02
C SER A 103 -22.14 10.10 0.33
N ARG A 104 -22.22 9.06 1.18
CA ARG A 104 -22.71 9.19 2.56
C ARG A 104 -21.75 10.02 3.41
N MET A 105 -20.47 9.72 3.36
CA MET A 105 -19.43 10.44 4.10
C MET A 105 -19.39 11.93 3.72
N GLN A 106 -19.62 12.25 2.45
CA GLN A 106 -19.71 13.63 1.98
C GLN A 106 -20.97 14.34 2.52
N ARG A 107 -22.11 13.67 2.52
CA ARG A 107 -23.35 14.22 3.11
C ARG A 107 -23.24 14.43 4.62
N ASP A 108 -22.53 13.54 5.30
CA ASP A 108 -22.28 13.60 6.74
C ASP A 108 -21.21 14.66 7.10
N GLY A 109 -20.60 15.31 6.10
CA GLY A 109 -19.58 16.33 6.31
C GLY A 109 -18.23 15.79 6.81
N VAL A 110 -18.00 14.49 6.74
CA VAL A 110 -16.74 13.86 7.19
C VAL A 110 -15.61 14.07 6.18
N ILE A 111 -15.96 14.02 4.90
CA ILE A 111 -15.05 14.30 3.79
C ILE A 111 -15.75 15.16 2.74
N SER A 112 -14.97 15.88 1.97
CA SER A 112 -15.38 16.38 0.67
C SER A 112 -14.47 15.81 -0.41
N TYR A 113 -15.01 15.53 -1.58
CA TYR A 113 -14.19 15.03 -2.68
C TYR A 113 -14.64 15.52 -4.03
N GLU A 114 -13.68 15.73 -4.90
CA GLU A 114 -13.89 16.02 -6.31
C GLU A 114 -12.94 15.13 -7.12
N LYS A 115 -13.52 14.21 -7.93
CA LYS A 115 -12.75 13.18 -8.69
C LYS A 115 -11.83 12.39 -7.75
N ASN A 116 -10.51 12.63 -7.82
CA ASN A 116 -9.48 11.92 -7.04
C ASN A 116 -8.90 12.77 -5.90
N ARG A 117 -9.43 13.97 -5.67
CA ARG A 117 -9.03 14.85 -4.56
C ARG A 117 -10.01 14.72 -3.42
N PHE A 118 -9.50 14.41 -2.24
CA PHE A 118 -10.27 14.24 -1.02
C PHE A 118 -9.78 15.21 0.04
N THR A 119 -10.70 15.87 0.72
CA THR A 119 -10.40 16.74 1.87
C THR A 119 -11.07 16.15 3.11
N ILE A 120 -10.29 15.89 4.15
CA ILE A 120 -10.78 15.45 5.45
C ILE A 120 -11.23 16.69 6.23
N GLN A 121 -12.48 16.66 6.67
CA GLN A 121 -13.10 17.79 7.41
C GLN A 121 -12.71 17.76 8.88
#